data_941c1d53494c4841b257915dde889cff
#
_entry.id   941c1d53494c4841b257915dde889cff
#
_cell.length_a   1.000
_cell.length_b   1.000
_cell.length_c   1.000
_cell.angle_alpha   90.00
_cell.angle_beta   90.00
_cell.angle_gamma   90.00
#
_symmetry.space_group_name_H-M   'P 1'
#
loop_
_entity.id
_entity.type
_entity.pdbx_description
1 polymer ?
#
loop_
_entity_poly.entity_id
_entity_poly.type
_entity_poly.pdbx_seq_one_letter_code
_entity_poly.pdbx_strand_id
1 'polypeptide(L)'
;MDTYLYLIINLSAILIPFIFSFHKKLNFHYHFKSFLVGFLFMFPLFIVWDIYFTRIGVWGFNSNYLMGFSLYNLPIEECLFFLCIPFSCIFTYHVVLTLSKNKSDFKSKKWSVVASVVFLLFGMIHINKMYTNTTFILLALAVSYTHLTLPTIGEV
;
A
#
# COMPACT_ATOMS: atom_id res chain seq x y z
N MET A 1 -5.14 27.05 8.80
CA MET A 1 -4.12 26.34 8.00
C MET A 1 -4.23 24.82 8.17
N ASP A 2 -4.78 24.38 9.25
CA ASP A 2 -4.79 22.95 9.62
C ASP A 2 -5.82 22.12 8.85
N THR A 3 -6.88 22.74 8.36
CA THR A 3 -8.01 22.08 7.65
C THR A 3 -7.59 21.34 6.37
N TYR A 4 -6.47 21.70 5.76
CA TYR A 4 -5.95 21.07 4.54
C TYR A 4 -4.73 20.20 4.80
N LEU A 5 -4.37 19.97 6.07
CA LEU A 5 -3.13 19.29 6.41
C LEU A 5 -3.07 17.88 5.81
N TYR A 6 -4.17 17.13 5.90
CA TYR A 6 -4.20 15.77 5.37
C TYR A 6 -4.10 15.75 3.84
N LEU A 7 -4.78 16.67 3.16
CA LEU A 7 -4.65 16.84 1.71
C LEU A 7 -3.21 17.17 1.30
N ILE A 8 -2.57 18.11 2.01
CA ILE A 8 -1.18 18.53 1.74
C ILE A 8 -0.22 17.34 1.91
N ILE A 9 -0.40 16.51 2.92
CA ILE A 9 0.41 15.31 3.14
C ILE A 9 0.27 14.36 1.96
N ASN A 10 -0.96 14.06 1.52
CA ASN A 10 -1.21 13.19 0.37
C ASN A 10 -0.57 13.71 -0.92
N LEU A 11 -0.76 15.00 -1.21
CA LEU A 11 -0.19 15.63 -2.40
C LEU A 11 1.34 15.68 -2.33
N SER A 12 1.91 15.95 -1.16
CA SER A 12 3.37 15.94 -0.97
C SER A 12 3.96 14.55 -1.20
N ALA A 13 3.27 13.51 -0.75
CA ALA A 13 3.72 12.13 -0.91
C ALA A 13 3.80 11.70 -2.38
N ILE A 14 2.83 12.12 -3.21
CA ILE A 14 2.79 11.74 -4.62
C ILE A 14 3.60 12.67 -5.53
N LEU A 15 3.83 13.93 -5.14
CA LEU A 15 4.42 14.96 -6.00
C LEU A 15 5.77 14.53 -6.57
N ILE A 16 6.70 14.13 -5.72
CA ILE A 16 8.05 13.71 -6.15
C ILE A 16 7.97 12.45 -7.02
N PRO A 17 7.33 11.36 -6.61
CA PRO A 17 7.12 10.17 -7.43
C PRO A 17 6.51 10.48 -8.80
N PHE A 18 5.49 11.34 -8.85
CA PHE A 18 4.81 11.68 -10.09
C PHE A 18 5.73 12.44 -11.06
N ILE A 19 6.45 13.48 -10.59
CA ILE A 19 7.37 14.24 -11.41
C ILE A 19 8.49 13.35 -11.96
N PHE A 20 9.10 12.52 -11.09
CA PHE A 20 10.20 11.65 -11.50
C PHE A 20 9.76 10.44 -12.32
N SER A 21 8.46 10.13 -12.39
CA SER A 21 7.93 9.08 -13.27
C SER A 21 8.25 9.32 -14.75
N PHE A 22 8.44 10.57 -15.15
CA PHE A 22 8.79 10.96 -16.52
C PHE A 22 10.30 11.05 -16.76
N HIS A 23 11.11 10.79 -15.74
CA HIS A 23 12.57 10.87 -15.90
C HIS A 23 13.08 9.78 -16.84
N LYS A 24 13.97 10.16 -17.80
CA LYS A 24 14.47 9.30 -18.91
C LYS A 24 15.10 7.97 -18.47
N LYS A 25 15.66 7.89 -17.26
CA LYS A 25 16.25 6.64 -16.73
C LYS A 25 15.21 5.73 -16.08
N LEU A 26 14.09 6.27 -15.62
CA LEU A 26 13.09 5.53 -14.87
C LEU A 26 11.94 5.10 -15.77
N ASN A 27 11.43 6.00 -16.62
CA ASN A 27 10.34 5.74 -17.55
C ASN A 27 9.11 5.08 -16.92
N PHE A 28 8.84 5.38 -15.65
CA PHE A 28 7.76 4.75 -14.89
C PHE A 28 6.37 5.07 -15.45
N HIS A 29 6.22 6.19 -16.17
CA HIS A 29 4.96 6.58 -16.80
C HIS A 29 4.40 5.51 -17.76
N TYR A 30 5.23 4.64 -18.34
CA TYR A 30 4.76 3.49 -19.14
C TYR A 30 3.98 2.46 -18.32
N HIS A 31 4.17 2.43 -17.00
CA HIS A 31 3.49 1.52 -16.09
C HIS A 31 2.19 2.09 -15.51
N PHE A 32 1.82 3.35 -15.83
CA PHE A 32 0.61 4.00 -15.30
C PHE A 32 -0.66 3.20 -15.58
N LYS A 33 -0.79 2.66 -16.80
CA LYS A 33 -1.96 1.84 -17.15
C LYS A 33 -2.05 0.59 -16.26
N SER A 34 -0.94 -0.11 -16.04
CA SER A 34 -0.89 -1.29 -15.19
C SER A 34 -1.19 -0.94 -13.72
N PHE A 35 -0.66 0.19 -13.24
CA PHE A 35 -0.98 0.71 -11.91
C PHE A 35 -2.47 1.01 -11.78
N LEU A 36 -3.07 1.73 -12.72
CA LEU A 36 -4.50 2.08 -12.68
C LEU A 36 -5.41 0.86 -12.71
N VAL A 37 -5.09 -0.15 -13.50
CA VAL A 37 -5.83 -1.41 -13.51
C VAL A 37 -5.77 -2.08 -12.15
N GLY A 38 -4.59 -2.25 -11.57
CA GLY A 38 -4.44 -2.81 -10.22
C GLY A 38 -5.16 -1.98 -9.15
N PHE A 39 -5.07 -0.66 -9.24
CA PHE A 39 -5.76 0.27 -8.36
C PHE A 39 -7.29 0.11 -8.41
N LEU A 40 -7.88 -0.01 -9.59
CA LEU A 40 -9.33 -0.20 -9.76
C LEU A 40 -9.86 -1.47 -9.07
N PHE A 41 -9.06 -2.52 -8.96
CA PHE A 41 -9.43 -3.73 -8.21
C PHE A 41 -9.21 -3.57 -6.71
N MET A 42 -8.11 -2.94 -6.32
CA MET A 42 -7.73 -2.79 -4.92
C MET A 42 -8.58 -1.72 -4.20
N PHE A 43 -8.85 -0.60 -4.84
CA PHE A 43 -9.50 0.57 -4.25
C PHE A 43 -10.88 0.26 -3.64
N PRO A 44 -11.84 -0.39 -4.32
CA PRO A 44 -13.13 -0.72 -3.73
C PRO A 44 -13.00 -1.62 -2.51
N LEU A 45 -12.07 -2.57 -2.54
CA LEU A 45 -11.83 -3.48 -1.42
C LEU A 45 -11.38 -2.72 -0.17
N PHE A 46 -10.41 -1.82 -0.32
CA PHE A 46 -9.89 -1.05 0.80
C PHE A 46 -10.87 0.02 1.29
N ILE A 47 -11.65 0.65 0.39
CA ILE A 47 -12.70 1.60 0.79
C ILE A 47 -13.78 0.90 1.64
N VAL A 48 -14.27 -0.27 1.21
CA VAL A 48 -15.25 -1.04 2.00
C VAL A 48 -14.69 -1.45 3.35
N TRP A 49 -13.43 -1.91 3.37
CA TRP A 49 -12.70 -2.24 4.58
C TRP A 49 -12.63 -1.04 5.54
N ASP A 50 -12.26 0.12 5.04
CA ASP A 50 -12.03 1.31 5.84
C ASP A 50 -13.35 1.91 6.37
N ILE A 51 -14.39 1.94 5.55
CA ILE A 51 -15.75 2.30 5.97
C ILE A 51 -16.21 1.40 7.12
N TYR A 52 -15.99 0.09 7.02
CA TYR A 52 -16.38 -0.86 8.05
C TYR A 52 -15.64 -0.60 9.37
N PHE A 53 -14.30 -0.46 9.34
CA PHE A 53 -13.50 -0.26 10.54
C PHE A 53 -13.71 1.11 11.19
N THR A 54 -13.96 2.14 10.39
CA THR A 54 -14.38 3.46 10.88
C THR A 54 -15.74 3.38 11.56
N ARG A 55 -16.69 2.63 10.98
CA ARG A 55 -18.04 2.47 11.54
C ARG A 55 -18.04 1.76 12.89
N ILE A 56 -17.21 0.76 13.08
CA ILE A 56 -17.09 0.03 14.36
C ILE A 56 -16.16 0.73 15.37
N GLY A 57 -15.62 1.91 15.03
CA GLY A 57 -14.85 2.76 15.94
C GLY A 57 -13.42 2.26 16.20
N VAL A 58 -12.84 1.46 15.31
CA VAL A 58 -11.42 1.03 15.42
C VAL A 58 -10.49 2.22 15.23
N TRP A 59 -10.85 3.13 14.32
CA TRP A 59 -10.19 4.43 14.12
C TRP A 59 -11.22 5.51 13.78
N GLY A 60 -10.76 6.74 13.77
CA GLY A 60 -11.57 7.90 13.40
C GLY A 60 -10.70 9.02 12.88
N PHE A 61 -11.35 9.98 12.27
CA PHE A 61 -10.69 11.11 11.62
C PHE A 61 -10.95 12.40 12.40
N ASN A 62 -9.90 13.20 12.59
CA ASN A 62 -10.05 14.50 13.27
C ASN A 62 -10.50 15.56 12.24
N SER A 63 -11.71 16.06 12.40
CA SER A 63 -12.34 17.04 11.51
C SER A 63 -11.54 18.35 11.34
N ASN A 64 -10.66 18.69 12.31
CA ASN A 64 -9.85 19.89 12.24
C ASN A 64 -8.82 19.87 11.09
N TYR A 65 -8.48 18.70 10.57
CA TYR A 65 -7.45 18.50 9.53
C TYR A 65 -8.03 18.08 8.17
N LEU A 66 -9.36 18.12 8.03
CA LEU A 66 -10.09 17.66 6.86
C LEU A 66 -10.84 18.81 6.19
N MET A 67 -11.01 18.72 4.89
CA MET A 67 -11.80 19.68 4.11
C MET A 67 -13.32 19.61 4.41
N GLY A 68 -13.78 18.56 5.09
CA GLY A 68 -15.19 18.37 5.43
C GLY A 68 -16.02 17.64 4.38
N PHE A 69 -15.43 17.22 3.27
CA PHE A 69 -16.10 16.34 2.29
C PHE A 69 -15.90 14.88 2.70
N SER A 70 -16.99 14.13 2.76
CA SER A 70 -16.94 12.71 3.13
C SER A 70 -17.77 11.85 2.19
N LEU A 71 -17.27 10.66 1.91
CA LEU A 71 -17.98 9.58 1.25
C LEU A 71 -18.46 8.60 2.34
N TYR A 72 -19.75 8.60 2.66
CA TYR A 72 -20.31 7.95 3.85
C TYR A 72 -19.65 8.51 5.13
N ASN A 73 -18.86 7.72 5.85
CA ASN A 73 -18.12 8.09 7.06
C ASN A 73 -16.61 8.25 6.81
N LEU A 74 -16.18 8.24 5.54
CA LEU A 74 -14.80 8.30 5.14
C LEU A 74 -14.46 9.66 4.51
N PRO A 75 -13.46 10.41 4.99
CA PRO A 75 -13.03 11.65 4.36
C PRO A 75 -12.53 11.41 2.93
N ILE A 76 -12.72 12.39 2.05
CA ILE A 76 -12.23 12.29 0.67
C ILE A 76 -10.69 12.19 0.62
N GLU A 77 -10.02 12.76 1.60
CA GLU A 77 -8.57 12.69 1.76
C GLU A 77 -8.07 11.26 1.98
N GLU A 78 -8.88 10.40 2.64
CA GLU A 78 -8.57 8.98 2.79
C GLU A 78 -8.70 8.25 1.45
N CYS A 79 -9.68 8.61 0.65
CA CYS A 79 -9.78 8.08 -0.71
C CYS A 79 -8.56 8.46 -1.56
N LEU A 80 -8.06 9.69 -1.42
CA LEU A 80 -6.83 10.14 -2.07
C LEU A 80 -5.59 9.43 -1.51
N PHE A 81 -5.55 9.14 -0.21
CA PHE A 81 -4.48 8.37 0.43
C PHE A 81 -4.29 7.02 -0.26
N PHE A 82 -5.37 6.29 -0.53
CA PHE A 82 -5.31 5.00 -1.23
C PHE A 82 -4.80 5.10 -2.67
N LEU A 83 -4.82 6.26 -3.29
CA LEU A 83 -4.18 6.50 -4.59
C LEU A 83 -2.71 6.93 -4.42
N CYS A 84 -2.46 7.94 -3.60
CA CYS A 84 -1.16 8.60 -3.48
C CYS A 84 -0.09 7.69 -2.89
N ILE A 85 -0.41 6.97 -1.82
CA ILE A 85 0.57 6.16 -1.11
C ILE A 85 0.95 4.89 -1.90
N PRO A 86 0.02 4.08 -2.43
CA PRO A 86 0.40 2.93 -3.25
C PRO A 86 1.17 3.33 -4.51
N PHE A 87 0.80 4.45 -5.16
CA PHE A 87 1.56 4.97 -6.28
C PHE A 87 3.02 5.25 -5.89
N SER A 88 3.22 5.97 -4.79
CA SER A 88 4.54 6.34 -4.30
C SER A 88 5.38 5.13 -3.89
N CYS A 89 4.77 4.13 -3.27
CA CYS A 89 5.42 2.87 -2.90
C CYS A 89 5.87 2.08 -4.14
N ILE A 90 4.99 1.91 -5.13
CA ILE A 90 5.31 1.17 -6.36
C ILE A 90 6.36 1.90 -7.18
N PHE A 91 6.28 3.25 -7.28
CA PHE A 91 7.31 4.06 -7.89
C PHE A 91 8.67 3.88 -7.20
N THR A 92 8.71 3.98 -5.87
CA THR A 92 9.94 3.79 -5.09
C THR A 92 10.54 2.41 -5.32
N TYR A 93 9.71 1.37 -5.32
CA TYR A 93 10.14 0.00 -5.64
C TYR A 93 10.75 -0.09 -7.05
N HIS A 94 10.10 0.51 -8.05
CA HIS A 94 10.61 0.57 -9.42
C HIS A 94 11.97 1.30 -9.50
N VAL A 95 12.13 2.42 -8.79
CA VAL A 95 13.40 3.16 -8.72
C VAL A 95 14.51 2.30 -8.14
N VAL A 96 14.24 1.62 -7.02
CA VAL A 96 15.22 0.74 -6.38
C VAL A 96 15.66 -0.38 -7.34
N LEU A 97 14.72 -1.02 -8.03
CA LEU A 97 15.04 -2.07 -9.01
C LEU A 97 15.83 -1.53 -10.21
N THR A 98 15.49 -0.34 -10.70
CA THR A 98 16.12 0.25 -11.90
C THR A 98 17.53 0.77 -11.60
N LEU A 99 17.75 1.34 -10.41
CA LEU A 99 19.04 1.93 -10.03
C LEU A 99 19.97 0.94 -9.31
N SER A 100 19.44 -0.13 -8.74
CA SER A 100 20.25 -1.16 -8.10
C SER A 100 21.03 -1.94 -9.17
N LYS A 101 22.35 -1.74 -9.21
CA LYS A 101 23.28 -2.47 -10.08
C LYS A 101 23.44 -3.93 -9.66
N ASN A 102 23.27 -4.24 -8.41
CA ASN A 102 23.20 -5.59 -7.89
C ASN A 102 21.73 -6.00 -7.91
N LYS A 103 21.37 -6.80 -8.92
CA LYS A 103 20.27 -7.74 -8.74
C LYS A 103 20.74 -8.70 -7.65
N SER A 104 20.68 -8.28 -6.40
CA SER A 104 20.82 -9.23 -5.32
C SER A 104 19.69 -10.22 -5.58
N ASP A 105 20.05 -11.41 -6.01
CA ASP A 105 19.25 -12.58 -5.81
C ASP A 105 18.88 -12.56 -4.32
N PHE A 106 17.81 -11.88 -4.01
CA PHE A 106 17.18 -12.02 -2.73
C PHE A 106 16.62 -13.45 -2.74
N LYS A 107 17.54 -14.40 -2.78
CA LYS A 107 17.33 -15.83 -2.59
C LYS A 107 16.78 -16.08 -1.21
N SER A 108 15.59 -15.54 -0.96
CA SER A 108 15.11 -15.65 0.38
C SER A 108 13.70 -16.16 0.45
N LYS A 109 13.43 -17.20 -0.34
CA LYS A 109 12.25 -18.05 -0.09
C LYS A 109 12.17 -18.44 1.39
N LYS A 110 13.33 -18.73 2.01
CA LYS A 110 13.42 -19.02 3.44
C LYS A 110 12.99 -17.84 4.31
N TRP A 111 13.46 -16.63 4.04
CA TRP A 111 13.11 -15.44 4.81
C TRP A 111 11.64 -15.04 4.62
N SER A 112 11.09 -15.21 3.43
CA SER A 112 9.66 -14.98 3.18
C SER A 112 8.77 -15.96 3.95
N VAL A 113 9.16 -17.24 3.99
CA VAL A 113 8.46 -18.24 4.80
C VAL A 113 8.55 -17.88 6.29
N VAL A 114 9.73 -17.54 6.79
CA VAL A 114 9.90 -17.11 8.18
C VAL A 114 9.06 -15.88 8.49
N ALA A 115 9.08 -14.85 7.63
CA ALA A 115 8.27 -13.65 7.80
C ALA A 115 6.77 -13.97 7.81
N SER A 116 6.30 -14.81 6.90
CA SER A 116 4.90 -15.23 6.85
C SER A 116 4.47 -15.97 8.13
N VAL A 117 5.30 -16.87 8.63
CA VAL A 117 5.04 -17.59 9.90
C VAL A 117 5.01 -16.61 11.08
N VAL A 118 5.95 -15.67 11.15
CA VAL A 118 5.98 -14.65 12.20
C VAL A 118 4.72 -13.79 12.16
N PHE A 119 4.27 -13.33 10.98
CA PHE A 119 3.04 -12.56 10.86
C PHE A 119 1.81 -13.38 11.28
N LEU A 120 1.72 -14.65 10.90
CA LEU A 120 0.63 -15.52 11.36
C LEU A 120 0.61 -15.66 12.88
N LEU A 121 1.75 -15.86 13.51
CA LEU A 121 1.85 -15.96 14.98
C LEU A 121 1.42 -14.65 15.64
N PHE A 122 1.86 -13.49 15.13
CA PHE A 122 1.42 -12.18 15.64
C PHE A 122 -0.10 -11.99 15.48
N GLY A 123 -0.68 -12.39 14.36
CA GLY A 123 -2.13 -12.39 14.16
C GLY A 123 -2.84 -13.23 15.21
N MET A 124 -2.40 -14.46 15.44
CA MET A 124 -3.01 -15.38 16.42
C MET A 124 -2.89 -14.87 17.87
N ILE A 125 -1.75 -14.28 18.24
CA ILE A 125 -1.56 -13.71 19.58
C ILE A 125 -2.55 -12.54 19.83
N HIS A 126 -2.88 -11.80 18.79
CA HIS A 126 -3.75 -10.62 18.88
C HIS A 126 -5.19 -10.89 18.42
N ILE A 127 -5.70 -12.10 18.59
CA ILE A 127 -7.04 -12.51 18.16
C ILE A 127 -8.15 -11.61 18.69
N ASN A 128 -7.98 -11.04 19.88
CA ASN A 128 -8.93 -10.12 20.50
C ASN A 128 -8.93 -8.71 19.87
N LYS A 129 -7.94 -8.39 19.06
CA LYS A 129 -7.84 -7.10 18.35
C LYS A 129 -8.15 -7.33 16.88
N MET A 130 -9.42 -7.21 16.53
CA MET A 130 -9.95 -7.56 15.22
C MET A 130 -9.13 -6.99 14.06
N TYR A 131 -8.80 -5.70 14.07
CA TYR A 131 -7.99 -5.07 13.03
C TYR A 131 -6.59 -5.67 12.94
N THR A 132 -5.87 -5.74 14.07
CA THR A 132 -4.50 -6.27 14.13
C THR A 132 -4.45 -7.72 13.66
N ASN A 133 -5.38 -8.55 14.15
CA ASN A 133 -5.49 -9.96 13.75
C ASN A 133 -5.67 -10.09 12.24
N THR A 134 -6.68 -9.42 11.67
CA THR A 134 -7.00 -9.52 10.25
C THR A 134 -5.87 -9.00 9.37
N THR A 135 -5.26 -7.87 9.74
CA THR A 135 -4.14 -7.28 8.99
C THR A 135 -2.93 -8.21 8.95
N PHE A 136 -2.53 -8.78 10.07
CA PHE A 136 -1.38 -9.70 10.10
C PHE A 136 -1.64 -11.00 9.37
N ILE A 137 -2.86 -11.55 9.44
CA ILE A 137 -3.23 -12.76 8.67
C ILE A 137 -3.19 -12.47 7.17
N LEU A 138 -3.78 -11.36 6.71
CA LEU A 138 -3.76 -10.99 5.30
C LEU A 138 -2.33 -10.70 4.80
N LEU A 139 -1.50 -10.06 5.61
CA LEU A 139 -0.10 -9.80 5.29
C LEU A 139 0.69 -11.11 5.16
N ALA A 140 0.47 -12.07 6.06
CA ALA A 140 1.09 -13.39 5.99
C ALA A 140 0.70 -14.14 4.72
N LEU A 141 -0.59 -14.11 4.35
CA LEU A 141 -1.09 -14.71 3.11
C LEU A 141 -0.49 -14.02 1.88
N ALA A 142 -0.43 -12.69 1.86
CA ALA A 142 0.15 -11.92 0.76
C ALA A 142 1.64 -12.25 0.58
N VAL A 143 2.43 -12.30 1.66
CA VAL A 143 3.85 -12.65 1.62
C VAL A 143 4.05 -14.09 1.14
N SER A 144 3.25 -15.03 1.66
CA SER A 144 3.29 -16.42 1.21
C SER A 144 2.98 -16.54 -0.28
N TYR A 145 1.88 -15.93 -0.73
CA TYR A 145 1.46 -15.99 -2.12
C TYR A 145 2.52 -15.40 -3.05
N THR A 146 3.02 -14.21 -2.75
CA THR A 146 3.99 -13.48 -3.58
C THR A 146 5.30 -14.26 -3.76
N HIS A 147 5.78 -14.92 -2.71
CA HIS A 147 7.09 -15.55 -2.74
C HIS A 147 7.08 -17.07 -2.98
N LEU A 148 5.91 -17.72 -2.81
CA LEU A 148 5.78 -19.15 -3.05
C LEU A 148 5.21 -19.48 -4.42
N THR A 149 4.37 -18.58 -4.98
CA THR A 149 3.64 -18.85 -6.23
C THR A 149 4.18 -18.13 -7.45
N LEU A 150 4.82 -16.95 -7.28
CA LEU A 150 5.45 -16.28 -8.40
C LEU A 150 6.75 -16.99 -8.74
N PRO A 151 6.93 -17.52 -9.98
CA PRO A 151 8.23 -17.96 -10.43
C PRO A 151 9.17 -16.76 -10.37
N THR A 152 10.38 -16.99 -9.85
CA THR A 152 11.43 -15.98 -9.91
C THR A 152 11.60 -15.60 -11.39
N ILE A 153 11.31 -14.34 -11.73
CA ILE A 153 11.54 -13.81 -13.09
C ILE A 153 13.05 -13.82 -13.32
N GLY A 154 13.58 -14.96 -13.73
CA GLY A 154 15.02 -15.17 -13.87
C GLY A 154 15.38 -16.57 -14.37
N GLU A 155 14.43 -17.47 -14.53
CA GLU A 155 14.63 -18.78 -15.14
C GLU A 155 13.91 -18.87 -16.50
N VAL A 156 14.32 -18.01 -17.44
CA VAL A 156 14.13 -18.20 -18.89
C VAL A 156 15.42 -17.77 -19.58
#